data_45fcb9a47e559f099fcc0142ae383910
#
_entry.id   45fcb9a47e559f099fcc0142ae383910
#
_cell.length_a   1.000
_cell.length_b   1.000
_cell.length_c   1.000
_cell.angle_alpha   90.00
_cell.angle_beta   90.00
_cell.angle_gamma   90.00
#
_symmetry.space_group_name_H-M   'P 1'
#
loop_
_entity.id
_entity.type
_entity.pdbx_description
1 polymer ?
#
loop_
_entity_poly.entity_id
_entity_poly.type
_entity_poly.pdbx_seq_one_letter_code
_entity_poly.pdbx_strand_id
1 'polypeptide(L)'
;MKVPSLNVFGDPLVVCGTSPMTGAYRNGCCDTGALDLGTHTVCAVVNDAFLAYSKSKGNDLTRPYPEYNFPGLVDGDRWCLCVLKWLEAYQADLSPKIILEACHQKTLEYIDLETLKKFAHALD
;
A
#
# COMPACT_ATOMS: atom_id res chain seq x y z
N MET A 1 17.01 1.32 21.15
CA MET A 1 15.56 1.64 21.03
C MET A 1 15.24 1.90 19.57
N LYS A 2 14.22 1.23 19.05
CA LYS A 2 13.83 1.40 17.66
C LYS A 2 13.09 2.73 17.48
N VAL A 3 13.51 3.53 16.50
CA VAL A 3 12.82 4.77 16.16
C VAL A 3 11.52 4.40 15.44
N PRO A 4 10.35 4.94 15.86
CA PRO A 4 9.11 4.64 15.16
C PRO A 4 9.11 5.17 13.73
N SER A 5 8.49 4.42 12.83
CA SER A 5 8.34 4.84 11.45
C SER A 5 7.39 6.03 11.35
N LEU A 6 7.65 6.91 10.40
CA LEU A 6 6.84 8.10 10.17
C LEU A 6 6.08 7.99 8.85
N ASN A 7 4.92 8.63 8.80
CA ASN A 7 4.13 8.71 7.58
C ASN A 7 4.56 9.88 6.70
N VAL A 8 3.89 10.10 5.58
CA VAL A 8 4.23 11.13 4.60
C VAL A 8 4.08 12.56 5.16
N PHE A 9 3.43 12.73 6.30
CA PHE A 9 3.30 14.02 6.98
C PHE A 9 4.35 14.23 8.08
N GLY A 10 5.19 13.23 8.34
CA GLY A 10 6.17 13.28 9.41
C GLY A 10 5.60 12.91 10.78
N ASP A 11 4.39 12.40 10.84
CA ASP A 11 3.74 11.91 12.06
C ASP A 11 3.93 10.40 12.21
N PRO A 12 3.67 9.81 13.38
CA PRO A 12 3.79 8.36 13.55
C PRO A 12 2.92 7.60 12.53
N LEU A 13 3.49 6.55 11.95
CA LEU A 13 2.82 5.75 10.93
C LEU A 13 1.58 5.04 11.51
N VAL A 14 0.44 5.24 10.87
CA VAL A 14 -0.83 4.63 11.26
C VAL A 14 -0.95 3.23 10.65
N VAL A 15 -1.63 2.32 11.34
CA VAL A 15 -1.90 0.97 10.83
C VAL A 15 -2.70 1.05 9.53
N CYS A 16 -2.25 0.35 8.49
CA CYS A 16 -2.96 0.26 7.21
C CYS A 16 -4.14 -0.72 7.33
N GLY A 17 -3.89 -1.93 7.82
CA GLY A 17 -4.94 -2.91 8.00
C GLY A 17 -4.44 -4.21 8.58
N THR A 18 -5.36 -4.97 9.19
CA THR A 18 -5.05 -6.27 9.80
C THR A 18 -5.96 -7.38 9.29
N SER A 19 -6.97 -7.06 8.48
CA SER A 19 -7.90 -8.03 7.92
C SER A 19 -8.23 -7.66 6.47
N PRO A 20 -7.45 -8.17 5.51
CA PRO A 20 -6.32 -9.11 5.67
C PRO A 20 -5.11 -8.43 6.31
N MET A 21 -4.28 -9.22 6.98
CA MET A 21 -3.03 -8.72 7.54
C MET A 21 -2.12 -8.29 6.38
N THR A 22 -1.53 -7.10 6.48
CA THR A 22 -0.70 -6.54 5.42
C THR A 22 0.63 -6.01 5.98
N GLY A 23 1.50 -5.57 5.06
CA GLY A 23 2.81 -5.04 5.39
C GLY A 23 3.92 -6.05 5.14
N ALA A 24 5.11 -5.55 4.77
CA ALA A 24 6.29 -6.40 4.55
C ALA A 24 6.64 -7.22 5.79
N TYR A 25 6.38 -6.66 6.98
CA TYR A 25 6.66 -7.32 8.25
C TYR A 25 5.41 -7.97 8.87
N ARG A 26 4.29 -7.97 8.15
CA ARG A 26 3.02 -8.58 8.59
C ARG A 26 2.54 -8.06 9.95
N ASN A 27 2.73 -6.78 10.20
CA ASN A 27 2.30 -6.12 11.43
C ASN A 27 1.15 -5.14 11.21
N GLY A 28 0.58 -5.11 10.00
CA GLY A 28 -0.53 -4.21 9.66
C GLY A 28 -0.09 -2.84 9.20
N CYS A 29 1.19 -2.51 9.32
CA CYS A 29 1.75 -1.20 8.95
C CYS A 29 2.56 -1.30 7.66
N CYS A 30 2.50 -0.26 6.83
CA CYS A 30 3.30 -0.17 5.61
C CYS A 30 4.72 0.26 5.96
N ASP A 31 5.34 -0.49 6.87
CA ASP A 31 6.70 -0.28 7.32
C ASP A 31 7.68 -0.84 6.29
N THR A 32 8.90 -0.32 6.27
CA THR A 32 9.91 -0.75 5.32
C THR A 32 11.30 -0.70 5.94
N GLY A 33 12.26 -1.31 5.26
CA GLY A 33 13.64 -1.36 5.70
C GLY A 33 14.50 -2.00 4.63
N ALA A 34 15.77 -2.25 4.95
CA ALA A 34 16.74 -2.77 3.98
C ALA A 34 16.35 -4.12 3.38
N LEU A 35 15.56 -4.92 4.10
CA LEU A 35 15.12 -6.24 3.63
C LEU A 35 13.84 -6.19 2.80
N ASP A 36 13.14 -5.06 2.77
CA ASP A 36 11.94 -4.89 1.96
C ASP A 36 12.32 -4.38 0.58
N LEU A 37 12.72 -5.28 -0.28
CA LEU A 37 13.18 -4.93 -1.64
C LEU A 37 12.08 -4.34 -2.51
N GLY A 38 10.80 -4.64 -2.20
CA GLY A 38 9.66 -4.12 -2.95
C GLY A 38 9.21 -2.75 -2.52
N THR A 39 9.74 -2.24 -1.40
CA THR A 39 9.35 -0.95 -0.82
C THR A 39 7.82 -0.83 -0.72
N HIS A 40 7.23 -1.66 0.16
CA HIS A 40 5.78 -1.77 0.34
C HIS A 40 5.26 -0.69 1.28
N THR A 41 5.32 0.57 0.83
CA THR A 41 5.11 1.75 1.67
C THR A 41 3.77 2.47 1.43
N VAL A 42 3.00 2.07 0.43
CA VAL A 42 1.76 2.75 0.06
C VAL A 42 0.56 1.97 0.60
N CYS A 43 -0.19 2.58 1.52
CA CYS A 43 -1.43 1.97 2.02
C CYS A 43 -2.55 2.27 1.02
N ALA A 44 -2.83 1.31 0.15
CA ALA A 44 -3.83 1.45 -0.90
C ALA A 44 -5.17 0.87 -0.45
N VAL A 45 -6.26 1.55 -0.82
CA VAL A 45 -7.61 1.00 -0.71
C VAL A 45 -7.94 0.46 -2.11
N VAL A 46 -7.78 -0.84 -2.29
CA VAL A 46 -7.88 -1.44 -3.62
C VAL A 46 -9.32 -1.45 -4.13
N ASN A 47 -9.46 -1.41 -5.45
CA ASN A 47 -10.76 -1.51 -6.10
C ASN A 47 -10.68 -2.53 -7.23
N ASP A 48 -11.84 -2.90 -7.77
CA ASP A 48 -11.92 -3.95 -8.80
C ASP A 48 -11.10 -3.60 -10.05
N ALA A 49 -11.11 -2.33 -10.46
CA ALA A 49 -10.38 -1.91 -11.66
C ALA A 49 -8.87 -2.06 -11.46
N PHE A 50 -8.36 -1.66 -10.29
CA PHE A 50 -6.94 -1.83 -9.97
C PHE A 50 -6.57 -3.31 -9.87
N LEU A 51 -7.40 -4.12 -9.21
CA LEU A 51 -7.14 -5.55 -9.05
C LEU A 51 -7.07 -6.26 -10.40
N ALA A 52 -7.97 -5.92 -11.32
CA ALA A 52 -7.96 -6.48 -12.66
C ALA A 52 -6.71 -6.05 -13.45
N TYR A 53 -6.32 -4.78 -13.32
CA TYR A 53 -5.11 -4.26 -13.95
C TYR A 53 -3.87 -4.98 -13.42
N SER A 54 -3.75 -5.12 -12.11
CA SER A 54 -2.62 -5.79 -11.46
C SER A 54 -2.49 -7.23 -11.94
N LYS A 55 -3.62 -7.93 -12.01
CA LYS A 55 -3.67 -9.31 -12.51
C LYS A 55 -3.17 -9.39 -13.96
N SER A 56 -3.58 -8.44 -14.80
CA SER A 56 -3.17 -8.40 -16.21
C SER A 56 -1.67 -8.19 -16.38
N LYS A 57 -1.02 -7.60 -15.35
CA LYS A 57 0.42 -7.36 -15.34
C LYS A 57 1.20 -8.48 -14.63
N GLY A 58 0.53 -9.58 -14.32
CA GLY A 58 1.18 -10.75 -13.73
C GLY A 58 1.19 -10.77 -12.21
N ASN A 59 0.54 -9.81 -11.56
CA ASN A 59 0.46 -9.73 -10.10
C ASN A 59 -1.00 -9.87 -9.66
N ASP A 60 -1.46 -11.12 -9.57
CA ASP A 60 -2.85 -11.41 -9.17
C ASP A 60 -3.01 -11.34 -7.66
N LEU A 61 -3.47 -10.20 -7.16
CA LEU A 61 -3.70 -9.97 -5.74
C LEU A 61 -5.02 -10.58 -5.25
N THR A 62 -5.87 -11.07 -6.15
CA THR A 62 -7.15 -11.69 -5.77
C THR A 62 -7.01 -13.18 -5.46
N ARG A 63 -5.88 -13.79 -5.79
CA ARG A 63 -5.65 -15.21 -5.59
C ARG A 63 -5.31 -15.51 -4.13
N PRO A 64 -6.04 -16.43 -3.45
CA PRO A 64 -5.68 -16.79 -2.08
C PRO A 64 -4.40 -17.63 -2.01
N TYR A 65 -3.65 -17.41 -0.94
CA TYR A 65 -2.47 -18.20 -0.59
C TYR A 65 -2.61 -18.63 0.86
N PRO A 66 -3.30 -19.77 1.11
CA PRO A 66 -3.58 -20.21 2.50
C PRO A 66 -2.32 -20.42 3.34
N GLU A 67 -1.21 -20.82 2.73
CA GLU A 67 0.07 -21.02 3.43
C GLU A 67 0.63 -19.74 4.04
N TYR A 68 0.17 -18.57 3.57
CA TYR A 68 0.57 -17.26 4.10
C TYR A 68 -0.59 -16.57 4.81
N ASN A 69 -1.70 -17.28 5.06
CA ASN A 69 -2.92 -16.69 5.62
C ASN A 69 -3.43 -15.51 4.80
N PHE A 70 -3.22 -15.58 3.49
CA PHE A 70 -3.66 -14.53 2.59
C PHE A 70 -4.93 -14.98 1.84
N PRO A 71 -6.08 -14.32 2.12
CA PRO A 71 -7.36 -14.77 1.53
C PRO A 71 -7.62 -14.24 0.12
N GLY A 72 -6.73 -13.43 -0.43
CA GLY A 72 -6.97 -12.68 -1.66
C GLY A 72 -7.64 -11.35 -1.35
N LEU A 73 -7.40 -10.33 -2.17
CA LEU A 73 -7.97 -9.00 -1.97
C LEU A 73 -9.27 -8.85 -2.73
N VAL A 74 -10.20 -8.11 -2.14
CA VAL A 74 -11.46 -7.70 -2.77
C VAL A 74 -11.58 -6.18 -2.68
N ASP A 75 -12.51 -5.62 -3.45
CA ASP A 75 -12.76 -4.19 -3.45
C ASP A 75 -12.95 -3.65 -2.03
N GLY A 76 -12.25 -2.59 -1.69
CA GLY A 76 -12.31 -1.97 -0.37
C GLY A 76 -11.26 -2.44 0.62
N ASP A 77 -10.54 -3.51 0.31
CA ASP A 77 -9.46 -3.98 1.19
C ASP A 77 -8.30 -3.00 1.20
N ARG A 78 -7.60 -2.93 2.33
CA ARG A 78 -6.39 -2.12 2.47
C ARG A 78 -5.17 -3.00 2.34
N TRP A 79 -4.19 -2.52 1.59
CA TRP A 79 -3.00 -3.31 1.32
C TRP A 79 -1.76 -2.42 1.23
N CYS A 80 -0.68 -2.83 1.86
CA CYS A 80 0.61 -2.15 1.73
C CYS A 80 1.22 -2.53 0.39
N LEU A 81 1.04 -1.65 -0.59
CA LEU A 81 1.41 -1.87 -1.97
C LEU A 81 2.85 -1.41 -2.23
N CYS A 82 3.56 -2.13 -3.10
CA CYS A 82 4.85 -1.69 -3.60
C CYS A 82 4.70 -0.34 -4.29
N VAL A 83 5.56 0.62 -3.94
CA VAL A 83 5.46 2.00 -4.46
C VAL A 83 5.57 2.03 -5.99
N LEU A 84 6.43 1.19 -6.57
CA LEU A 84 6.58 1.14 -8.04
C LEU A 84 5.34 0.55 -8.72
N LYS A 85 4.64 -0.37 -8.06
CA LYS A 85 3.38 -0.92 -8.58
C LYS A 85 2.28 0.13 -8.55
N TRP A 86 2.24 0.95 -7.52
CA TRP A 86 1.29 2.06 -7.47
C TRP A 86 1.59 3.09 -8.57
N LEU A 87 2.87 3.40 -8.79
CA LEU A 87 3.29 4.32 -9.86
C LEU A 87 2.93 3.78 -11.25
N GLU A 88 3.12 2.49 -11.47
CA GLU A 88 2.75 1.85 -12.73
C GLU A 88 1.25 2.03 -13.00
N ALA A 89 0.43 1.80 -11.98
CA ALA A 89 -1.01 1.99 -12.08
C ALA A 89 -1.38 3.46 -12.28
N TYR A 90 -0.65 4.36 -11.62
CA TYR A 90 -0.84 5.80 -11.77
C TYR A 90 -0.61 6.23 -13.23
N GLN A 91 0.45 5.73 -13.86
CA GLN A 91 0.76 6.03 -15.25
C GLN A 91 -0.30 5.46 -16.21
N ALA A 92 -0.98 4.40 -15.80
CA ALA A 92 -2.07 3.79 -16.57
C ALA A 92 -3.44 4.39 -16.22
N ASP A 93 -3.47 5.39 -15.34
CA ASP A 93 -4.70 6.04 -14.86
C ASP A 93 -5.64 5.08 -14.13
N LEU A 94 -5.07 4.10 -13.44
CA LEU A 94 -5.80 3.06 -12.71
C LEU A 94 -5.34 2.91 -11.26
N SER A 95 -4.62 3.90 -10.72
CA SER A 95 -4.13 3.84 -9.34
C SER A 95 -5.28 3.92 -8.34
N PRO A 96 -5.23 3.09 -7.27
CA PRO A 96 -6.26 3.14 -6.24
C PRO A 96 -6.06 4.33 -5.31
N LYS A 97 -7.10 4.67 -4.55
CA LYS A 97 -7.00 5.66 -3.48
C LYS A 97 -6.07 5.15 -2.39
N ILE A 98 -5.49 6.07 -1.64
CA ILE A 98 -4.50 5.74 -0.60
C ILE A 98 -4.86 6.44 0.71
N ILE A 99 -4.41 5.86 1.83
CA ILE A 99 -4.56 6.44 3.15
C ILE A 99 -3.22 7.07 3.52
N LEU A 100 -3.14 8.39 3.40
CA LEU A 100 -1.87 9.12 3.54
C LEU A 100 -1.22 8.90 4.90
N GLU A 101 -2.01 8.88 5.97
CA GLU A 101 -1.50 8.69 7.33
C GLU A 101 -0.88 7.32 7.55
N ALA A 102 -1.22 6.36 6.69
CA ALA A 102 -0.69 5.00 6.74
C ALA A 102 0.34 4.72 5.64
N CYS A 103 0.72 5.74 4.86
CA CYS A 103 1.80 5.63 3.88
C CYS A 103 3.12 6.04 4.51
N HIS A 104 4.13 5.20 4.41
CA HIS A 104 5.45 5.47 4.98
C HIS A 104 6.11 6.66 4.29
N GLN A 105 6.87 7.47 5.04
CA GLN A 105 7.54 8.65 4.48
C GLN A 105 8.49 8.33 3.33
N LYS A 106 9.00 7.11 3.25
CA LYS A 106 9.88 6.68 2.15
C LYS A 106 9.19 6.78 0.79
N THR A 107 7.87 6.75 0.75
CA THR A 107 7.10 6.96 -0.48
C THR A 107 7.48 8.28 -1.15
N LEU A 108 7.84 9.30 -0.35
CA LEU A 108 8.20 10.62 -0.87
C LEU A 108 9.49 10.62 -1.68
N GLU A 109 10.31 9.58 -1.60
CA GLU A 109 11.50 9.43 -2.45
C GLU A 109 11.13 9.10 -3.89
N TYR A 110 9.89 8.67 -4.13
CA TYR A 110 9.40 8.23 -5.45
C TYR A 110 8.31 9.13 -6.01
N ILE A 111 7.46 9.70 -5.13
CA ILE A 111 6.30 10.48 -5.54
C ILE A 111 6.17 11.68 -4.60
N ASP A 112 5.90 12.86 -5.14
CA ASP A 112 5.75 14.05 -4.30
C ASP A 112 4.40 14.03 -3.56
N LEU A 113 4.36 14.74 -2.42
CA LEU A 113 3.17 14.74 -1.56
C LEU A 113 1.94 15.34 -2.25
N GLU A 114 2.13 16.37 -3.08
CA GLU A 114 1.00 16.99 -3.78
C GLU A 114 0.31 16.01 -4.73
N THR A 115 1.06 15.15 -5.40
CA THR A 115 0.50 14.10 -6.24
C THR A 115 -0.26 13.08 -5.38
N LEU A 116 0.33 12.66 -4.26
CA LEU A 116 -0.30 11.69 -3.36
C LEU A 116 -1.62 12.22 -2.80
N LYS A 117 -1.69 13.50 -2.46
CA LYS A 117 -2.91 14.11 -1.92
C LYS A 117 -4.11 14.00 -2.87
N LYS A 118 -3.86 13.94 -4.16
CA LYS A 118 -4.94 13.81 -5.16
C LYS A 118 -5.66 12.46 -5.07
N PHE A 119 -5.04 11.48 -4.45
CA PHE A 119 -5.58 10.12 -4.31
C PHE A 119 -5.98 9.78 -2.89
N ALA A 120 -6.03 10.79 -2.02
CA ALA A 120 -6.36 10.57 -0.61
C ALA A 120 -7.74 9.95 -0.45
N HIS A 121 -7.79 8.84 0.31
CA HIS A 121 -9.04 8.22 0.73
C HIS A 121 -9.44 8.83 2.07
N ALA A 122 -10.70 9.28 2.19
CA ALA A 122 -11.16 9.89 3.43
C ALA A 122 -11.21 8.85 4.56
N LEU A 123 -10.68 9.22 5.72
CA LEU A 123 -10.83 8.45 6.95
C LEU A 123 -12.11 8.93 7.63
N ASP A 124 -13.11 8.06 7.69
CA ASP A 124 -14.38 8.38 8.36
C ASP A 124 -14.34 7.94 9.82
#